data_a148c726bbc72ff312a737dd0ae1f608
#
_entry.id   a148c726bbc72ff312a737dd0ae1f608
#
_cell.length_a   1.000
_cell.length_b   1.000
_cell.length_c   1.000
_cell.angle_alpha   90.00
_cell.angle_beta   90.00
_cell.angle_gamma   90.00
#
_symmetry.space_group_name_H-M   'P 1'
#
loop_
_entity.id
_entity.type
_entity.pdbx_description
1 polymer ?
#
loop_
_entity_poly.entity_id
_entity_poly.type
_entity_poly.pdbx_seq_one_letter_code
_entity_poly.pdbx_strand_id
1 'polypeptide(L)'
;MINKKLLSFDRGALRFVGANVAFQWLGMLCNVIFVRAIARLVGVAFAGMLTTGVLWQNLLLCLGTVPFRFAFTLLASGMSDQASKNVKRTLRSNIYNKLTRLGPNYTETAATSEVVMLASEGVEQIDTYFAKYLPQLVYSLLAPVTLFVLLVGVHARSAIILLCCVPLIPMSIVAVQKFAKKLLAKYWGEYTTLGDSFLENIQGLTTLKIYQADGWKHEQMNAQAERFRKITMKVLTMQLNSVTLMDLMAYGGAGLGIISAVSAFAKGQLSLTATLTIVLLAADFFLPLRLLGSYFHIAMNGAASAEKIFKLLAAEEPADGEQTVPEQAALQLEHVTFGYEKDRTILQDVSLTIPQGSFVSLVGESGCGKSTIAALLSGSRTGYTGSVTLGGVPVEQLQRAQRLCALTLVPHNATIFKGTVDANLRMAKPDATEAELWAALEQVNLADFCRSQDGLQTALHEGGSNLSGGQRQRLAMARALLHDTPIYLFDEATSNVDAESENDIMAAIRSLAGRKTVILISHRLANVVDSDCIYVLDKGRIAERGTHAELLKKQGAYSRLYTAQKQLETLETEDA
;
A
#
# COMPACT_ATOMS: atom_id res chain seq x y z
N MET A 1 -11.74 -8.98 -20.17
CA MET A 1 -11.72 -7.55 -20.48
C MET A 1 -12.33 -6.69 -19.36
N ILE A 2 -13.47 -7.02 -18.81
CA ILE A 2 -14.09 -6.25 -17.72
C ILE A 2 -13.91 -7.01 -16.41
N ASN A 3 -13.26 -6.39 -15.41
CA ASN A 3 -13.13 -6.97 -14.07
C ASN A 3 -14.36 -6.57 -13.23
N LYS A 4 -15.26 -7.53 -12.97
CA LYS A 4 -16.50 -7.28 -12.21
C LYS A 4 -16.24 -6.76 -10.80
N LYS A 5 -15.16 -7.20 -10.13
CA LYS A 5 -14.77 -6.74 -8.79
C LYS A 5 -14.39 -5.27 -8.80
N LEU A 6 -13.65 -4.80 -9.84
CA LEU A 6 -13.31 -3.40 -10.01
C LEU A 6 -14.55 -2.53 -10.22
N LEU A 7 -15.49 -2.96 -11.07
CA LEU A 7 -16.72 -2.20 -11.33
C LEU A 7 -17.62 -2.05 -10.09
N SER A 8 -17.66 -3.08 -9.23
CA SER A 8 -18.47 -3.02 -8.00
C SER A 8 -17.84 -2.19 -6.90
N PHE A 9 -16.53 -1.90 -7.00
CA PHE A 9 -15.75 -1.24 -5.96
C PHE A 9 -16.11 0.24 -5.78
N ASP A 10 -16.25 0.98 -6.89
CA ASP A 10 -16.57 2.41 -6.82
C ASP A 10 -17.68 2.79 -7.83
N ARG A 11 -18.93 2.72 -7.35
CA ARG A 11 -20.10 3.13 -8.14
C ARG A 11 -20.14 4.64 -8.40
N GLY A 12 -19.47 5.44 -7.55
CA GLY A 12 -19.37 6.88 -7.73
C GLY A 12 -18.55 7.26 -8.95
N ALA A 13 -17.43 6.58 -9.17
CA ALA A 13 -16.58 6.79 -10.35
C ALA A 13 -17.30 6.44 -11.66
N LEU A 14 -18.20 5.45 -11.67
CA LEU A 14 -18.95 5.07 -12.88
C LEU A 14 -19.85 6.18 -13.44
N ARG A 15 -20.34 7.09 -12.60
CA ARG A 15 -21.12 8.25 -13.08
C ARG A 15 -20.26 9.19 -13.91
N PHE A 16 -19.02 9.44 -13.48
CA PHE A 16 -18.07 10.26 -14.23
C PHE A 16 -17.61 9.57 -15.51
N VAL A 17 -17.43 8.24 -15.49
CA VAL A 17 -17.16 7.44 -16.69
C VAL A 17 -18.30 7.58 -17.70
N GLY A 18 -19.56 7.45 -17.27
CA GLY A 18 -20.73 7.62 -18.13
C GLY A 18 -20.81 9.03 -18.73
N ALA A 19 -20.60 10.07 -17.93
CA ALA A 19 -20.55 11.45 -18.39
C ALA A 19 -19.43 11.70 -19.40
N ASN A 20 -18.23 11.12 -19.15
CA ASN A 20 -17.11 11.19 -20.08
C ASN A 20 -17.47 10.59 -21.43
N VAL A 21 -18.07 9.40 -21.46
CA VAL A 21 -18.53 8.74 -22.69
C VAL A 21 -19.55 9.60 -23.44
N ALA A 22 -20.52 10.17 -22.73
CA ALA A 22 -21.53 11.04 -23.32
C ALA A 22 -20.90 12.27 -23.99
N PHE A 23 -19.95 12.93 -23.33
CA PHE A 23 -19.26 14.09 -23.92
C PHE A 23 -18.36 13.71 -25.10
N GLN A 24 -17.67 12.58 -25.06
CA GLN A 24 -16.92 12.07 -26.20
C GLN A 24 -17.85 11.80 -27.39
N TRP A 25 -19.00 11.19 -27.14
CA TRP A 25 -19.99 10.90 -28.18
C TRP A 25 -20.60 12.18 -28.79
N LEU A 26 -20.94 13.18 -27.97
CA LEU A 26 -21.38 14.49 -28.48
C LEU A 26 -20.29 15.19 -29.28
N GLY A 27 -19.02 15.11 -28.85
CA GLY A 27 -17.89 15.61 -29.63
C GLY A 27 -17.74 14.91 -31.00
N MET A 28 -17.99 13.61 -31.07
CA MET A 28 -18.03 12.86 -32.33
C MET A 28 -19.18 13.32 -33.24
N LEU A 29 -20.37 13.54 -32.71
CA LEU A 29 -21.50 14.08 -33.49
C LEU A 29 -21.18 15.45 -34.09
N CYS A 30 -20.51 16.34 -33.31
CA CYS A 30 -20.01 17.61 -33.84
C CYS A 30 -19.02 17.40 -35.01
N ASN A 31 -18.13 16.39 -34.89
CA ASN A 31 -17.20 16.04 -35.96
C ASN A 31 -17.93 15.57 -37.21
N VAL A 32 -18.97 14.75 -37.09
CA VAL A 32 -19.80 14.30 -38.25
C VAL A 32 -20.46 15.48 -38.93
N ILE A 33 -21.03 16.43 -38.19
CA ILE A 33 -21.63 17.65 -38.73
C ILE A 33 -20.59 18.48 -39.49
N PHE A 34 -19.42 18.67 -38.88
CA PHE A 34 -18.30 19.41 -39.46
C PHE A 34 -17.85 18.78 -40.79
N VAL A 35 -17.58 17.47 -40.79
CA VAL A 35 -17.17 16.73 -41.99
C VAL A 35 -18.22 16.81 -43.10
N ARG A 36 -19.50 16.66 -42.74
CA ARG A 36 -20.60 16.75 -43.71
C ARG A 36 -20.76 18.15 -44.33
N ALA A 37 -20.53 19.20 -43.54
CA ALA A 37 -20.54 20.59 -44.01
C ALA A 37 -19.39 20.85 -45.00
N ILE A 38 -18.18 20.36 -44.71
CA ILE A 38 -17.03 20.45 -45.63
C ILE A 38 -17.30 19.66 -46.90
N ALA A 39 -17.76 18.42 -46.80
CA ALA A 39 -18.05 17.56 -47.96
C ALA A 39 -19.12 18.19 -48.88
N ARG A 40 -20.14 18.83 -48.27
CA ARG A 40 -21.18 19.57 -49.01
C ARG A 40 -20.62 20.79 -49.72
N LEU A 41 -19.78 21.57 -49.03
CA LEU A 41 -19.15 22.75 -49.60
C LEU A 41 -18.32 22.40 -50.83
N VAL A 42 -17.45 21.38 -50.70
CA VAL A 42 -16.61 20.89 -51.82
C VAL A 42 -17.48 20.33 -52.96
N GLY A 43 -18.50 19.56 -52.64
CA GLY A 43 -19.40 18.97 -53.66
C GLY A 43 -20.18 20.02 -54.46
N VAL A 44 -20.69 21.07 -53.77
CA VAL A 44 -21.41 22.18 -54.42
C VAL A 44 -20.47 23.06 -55.23
N ALA A 45 -19.26 23.29 -54.73
CA ALA A 45 -18.23 24.05 -55.45
C ALA A 45 -17.83 23.32 -56.75
N PHE A 46 -17.65 22.00 -56.69
CA PHE A 46 -17.30 21.17 -57.82
C PHE A 46 -18.42 21.16 -58.90
N ALA A 47 -19.67 21.19 -58.46
CA ALA A 47 -20.83 21.27 -59.33
C ALA A 47 -21.05 22.66 -59.96
N GLY A 48 -20.24 23.65 -59.65
CA GLY A 48 -20.37 25.04 -60.11
C GLY A 48 -21.61 25.77 -59.57
N MET A 49 -22.26 25.23 -58.51
CA MET A 49 -23.46 25.79 -57.90
C MET A 49 -23.19 26.55 -56.59
N LEU A 50 -21.97 27.05 -56.39
CA LEU A 50 -21.59 27.76 -55.18
C LEU A 50 -22.22 29.14 -55.12
N THR A 51 -23.24 29.29 -54.27
CA THR A 51 -23.85 30.59 -53.98
C THR A 51 -23.30 31.12 -52.66
N THR A 52 -23.26 32.46 -52.51
CA THR A 52 -22.81 33.11 -51.26
C THR A 52 -23.58 32.64 -50.03
N GLY A 53 -24.88 32.32 -50.17
CA GLY A 53 -25.70 31.78 -49.09
C GLY A 53 -25.27 30.38 -48.63
N VAL A 54 -25.00 29.47 -49.57
CA VAL A 54 -24.50 28.11 -49.28
C VAL A 54 -23.11 28.17 -48.64
N LEU A 55 -22.26 29.07 -49.14
CA LEU A 55 -20.93 29.29 -48.52
C LEU A 55 -21.03 29.69 -47.07
N TRP A 56 -21.79 30.77 -46.77
CA TRP A 56 -21.94 31.26 -45.41
C TRP A 56 -22.63 30.25 -44.50
N GLN A 57 -23.65 29.53 -44.95
CA GLN A 57 -24.33 28.51 -44.14
C GLN A 57 -23.39 27.40 -43.71
N ASN A 58 -22.59 26.83 -44.60
CA ASN A 58 -21.66 25.75 -44.27
C ASN A 58 -20.46 26.26 -43.46
N LEU A 59 -19.98 27.50 -43.74
CA LEU A 59 -18.92 28.12 -42.98
C LEU A 59 -19.34 28.36 -41.51
N LEU A 60 -20.56 28.90 -41.28
CA LEU A 60 -21.12 29.07 -39.95
C LEU A 60 -21.30 27.74 -39.20
N LEU A 61 -21.73 26.67 -39.89
CA LEU A 61 -21.79 25.33 -39.32
C LEU A 61 -20.40 24.84 -38.90
N CYS A 62 -19.39 24.98 -39.74
CA CYS A 62 -18.01 24.61 -39.42
C CYS A 62 -17.47 25.42 -38.22
N LEU A 63 -17.63 26.75 -38.27
CA LEU A 63 -17.17 27.64 -37.17
C LEU A 63 -17.93 27.38 -35.86
N GLY A 64 -19.23 27.03 -35.94
CA GLY A 64 -20.02 26.71 -34.74
C GLY A 64 -19.64 25.36 -34.10
N THR A 65 -19.38 24.34 -34.93
CA THR A 65 -19.06 22.99 -34.40
C THR A 65 -17.71 22.91 -33.67
N VAL A 66 -16.73 23.72 -34.08
CA VAL A 66 -15.37 23.71 -33.45
C VAL A 66 -15.39 24.05 -31.96
N PRO A 67 -16.01 25.19 -31.51
CA PRO A 67 -16.05 25.50 -30.08
C PRO A 67 -16.87 24.50 -29.26
N PHE A 68 -17.97 23.95 -29.80
CA PHE A 68 -18.71 22.90 -29.10
C PHE A 68 -17.88 21.62 -28.98
N ARG A 69 -17.19 21.20 -30.01
CA ARG A 69 -16.28 20.06 -29.96
C ARG A 69 -15.19 20.27 -28.91
N PHE A 70 -14.60 21.47 -28.87
CA PHE A 70 -13.59 21.83 -27.86
C PHE A 70 -14.18 21.77 -26.46
N ALA A 71 -15.36 22.36 -26.24
CA ALA A 71 -16.04 22.34 -24.95
C ALA A 71 -16.33 20.88 -24.48
N PHE A 72 -16.85 20.02 -25.37
CA PHE A 72 -17.10 18.62 -25.02
C PHE A 72 -15.81 17.85 -24.73
N THR A 73 -14.72 18.15 -25.42
CA THR A 73 -13.41 17.56 -25.13
C THR A 73 -12.89 17.96 -23.75
N LEU A 74 -13.02 19.25 -23.39
CA LEU A 74 -12.68 19.73 -22.05
C LEU A 74 -13.54 19.09 -20.95
N LEU A 75 -14.86 19.01 -21.18
CA LEU A 75 -15.79 18.38 -20.24
C LEU A 75 -15.48 16.88 -20.07
N ALA A 76 -15.20 16.17 -21.16
CA ALA A 76 -14.80 14.77 -21.11
C ALA A 76 -13.51 14.58 -20.29
N SER A 77 -12.51 15.44 -20.53
CA SER A 77 -11.26 15.43 -19.76
C SER A 77 -11.49 15.73 -18.27
N GLY A 78 -12.34 16.71 -17.96
CA GLY A 78 -12.72 17.03 -16.59
C GLY A 78 -13.42 15.89 -15.86
N MET A 79 -14.30 15.15 -16.55
CA MET A 79 -14.94 13.95 -15.99
C MET A 79 -13.95 12.81 -15.78
N SER A 80 -12.98 12.64 -16.67
CA SER A 80 -11.87 11.69 -16.49
C SER A 80 -11.07 12.01 -15.23
N ASP A 81 -10.72 13.28 -15.02
CA ASP A 81 -9.98 13.74 -13.84
C ASP A 81 -10.78 13.53 -12.53
N GLN A 82 -12.10 13.79 -12.54
CA GLN A 82 -12.96 13.53 -11.39
C GLN A 82 -13.08 12.03 -11.07
N ALA A 83 -13.19 11.17 -12.08
CA ALA A 83 -13.16 9.72 -11.88
C ALA A 83 -11.84 9.27 -11.24
N SER A 84 -10.71 9.79 -11.75
CA SER A 84 -9.36 9.59 -11.24
C SER A 84 -9.25 9.94 -9.75
N LYS A 85 -9.59 11.18 -9.39
CA LYS A 85 -9.52 11.67 -8.02
C LYS A 85 -10.35 10.82 -7.04
N ASN A 86 -11.54 10.42 -7.46
CA ASN A 86 -12.43 9.62 -6.63
C ASN A 86 -11.85 8.24 -6.34
N VAL A 87 -11.40 7.54 -7.39
CA VAL A 87 -10.81 6.19 -7.28
C VAL A 87 -9.55 6.21 -6.41
N LYS A 88 -8.62 7.15 -6.65
CA LYS A 88 -7.39 7.29 -5.86
C LYS A 88 -7.67 7.50 -4.38
N ARG A 89 -8.58 8.44 -4.07
CA ARG A 89 -8.96 8.73 -2.69
C ARG A 89 -9.56 7.51 -2.00
N THR A 90 -10.51 6.85 -2.65
CA THR A 90 -11.20 5.68 -2.09
C THR A 90 -10.24 4.51 -1.87
N LEU A 91 -9.38 4.20 -2.84
CA LEU A 91 -8.41 3.10 -2.73
C LEU A 91 -7.39 3.36 -1.62
N ARG A 92 -6.77 4.55 -1.60
CA ARG A 92 -5.78 4.89 -0.57
C ARG A 92 -6.39 4.90 0.83
N SER A 93 -7.59 5.45 0.98
CA SER A 93 -8.32 5.42 2.25
C SER A 93 -8.61 3.99 2.70
N ASN A 94 -9.07 3.13 1.79
CA ASN A 94 -9.39 1.74 2.13
C ASN A 94 -8.13 0.93 2.48
N ILE A 95 -7.02 1.13 1.75
CA ILE A 95 -5.73 0.50 2.08
C ILE A 95 -5.27 0.96 3.46
N TYR A 96 -5.26 2.27 3.73
CA TYR A 96 -4.85 2.82 5.02
C TYR A 96 -5.72 2.29 6.17
N ASN A 97 -7.04 2.36 6.03
CA ASN A 97 -7.98 1.86 7.04
C ASN A 97 -7.82 0.35 7.27
N LYS A 98 -7.55 -0.42 6.20
CA LYS A 98 -7.29 -1.86 6.33
C LYS A 98 -6.02 -2.14 7.10
N LEU A 99 -4.94 -1.42 6.80
CA LEU A 99 -3.66 -1.57 7.51
C LEU A 99 -3.78 -1.20 8.99
N THR A 100 -4.50 -0.13 9.32
CA THR A 100 -4.74 0.24 10.72
C THR A 100 -5.56 -0.79 11.49
N ARG A 101 -6.50 -1.47 10.82
CA ARG A 101 -7.28 -2.57 11.42
C ARG A 101 -6.47 -3.86 11.57
N LEU A 102 -5.66 -4.21 10.57
CA LEU A 102 -4.75 -5.36 10.66
C LEU A 102 -3.68 -5.14 11.75
N GLY A 103 -3.28 -3.88 11.98
CA GLY A 103 -2.23 -3.55 12.93
C GLY A 103 -0.88 -4.14 12.52
N PRO A 104 0.03 -4.48 13.47
CA PRO A 104 1.37 -4.99 13.17
C PRO A 104 1.38 -6.29 12.34
N ASN A 105 0.28 -7.05 12.36
CA ASN A 105 0.16 -8.35 11.70
C ASN A 105 -0.03 -8.24 10.18
N TYR A 106 -0.15 -7.03 9.60
CA TYR A 106 -0.25 -6.88 8.14
C TYR A 106 0.94 -7.50 7.39
N THR A 107 2.11 -7.58 8.03
CA THR A 107 3.33 -8.18 7.45
C THR A 107 3.20 -9.67 7.13
N GLU A 108 2.26 -10.37 7.76
CA GLU A 108 1.93 -11.76 7.43
C GLU A 108 1.18 -11.89 6.10
N THR A 109 0.48 -10.83 5.71
CA THR A 109 -0.32 -10.79 4.48
C THR A 109 0.47 -10.25 3.30
N ALA A 110 1.27 -9.20 3.52
CA ALA A 110 2.07 -8.54 2.49
C ALA A 110 3.30 -7.87 3.10
N ALA A 111 4.43 -7.92 2.39
CA ALA A 111 5.63 -7.20 2.79
C ALA A 111 5.40 -5.68 2.79
N THR A 112 6.08 -4.96 3.68
CA THR A 112 5.95 -3.48 3.78
C THR A 112 6.24 -2.79 2.45
N SER A 113 7.29 -3.23 1.74
CA SER A 113 7.65 -2.73 0.40
C SER A 113 6.53 -2.93 -0.61
N GLU A 114 5.87 -4.11 -0.60
CA GLU A 114 4.73 -4.40 -1.48
C GLU A 114 3.53 -3.48 -1.16
N VAL A 115 3.23 -3.27 0.12
CA VAL A 115 2.13 -2.37 0.54
C VAL A 115 2.38 -0.94 0.08
N VAL A 116 3.58 -0.41 0.26
CA VAL A 116 3.96 0.94 -0.20
C VAL A 116 3.86 1.05 -1.72
N MET A 117 4.35 0.05 -2.45
CA MET A 117 4.25 -0.01 -3.91
C MET A 117 2.79 -0.06 -4.38
N LEU A 118 1.94 -0.85 -3.73
CA LEU A 118 0.51 -0.93 -4.06
C LEU A 118 -0.23 0.38 -3.78
N ALA A 119 0.05 1.06 -2.66
CA ALA A 119 -0.57 2.34 -2.30
C ALA A 119 -0.12 3.50 -3.19
N SER A 120 1.09 3.44 -3.76
CA SER A 120 1.64 4.44 -4.70
C SER A 120 1.33 4.06 -6.15
N GLU A 121 2.13 3.19 -6.74
CA GLU A 121 2.07 2.86 -8.18
C GLU A 121 0.85 1.99 -8.53
N GLY A 122 0.48 1.04 -7.67
CA GLY A 122 -0.67 0.17 -7.89
C GLY A 122 -1.98 0.94 -8.03
N VAL A 123 -2.17 1.95 -7.19
CA VAL A 123 -3.35 2.85 -7.26
C VAL A 123 -3.35 3.68 -8.54
N GLU A 124 -2.18 4.19 -8.99
CA GLU A 124 -2.06 4.96 -10.24
C GLU A 124 -2.42 4.12 -11.48
N GLN A 125 -2.09 2.82 -11.46
CA GLN A 125 -2.45 1.92 -12.56
C GLN A 125 -3.95 1.60 -12.61
N ILE A 126 -4.60 1.46 -11.44
CA ILE A 126 -6.06 1.30 -11.36
C ILE A 126 -6.78 2.58 -11.76
N ASP A 127 -6.25 3.72 -11.40
CA ASP A 127 -6.75 5.02 -11.84
C ASP A 127 -6.85 5.09 -13.37
N THR A 128 -5.79 4.73 -14.06
CA THR A 128 -5.78 4.72 -15.55
C THR A 128 -6.84 3.78 -16.14
N TYR A 129 -7.16 2.68 -15.44
CA TYR A 129 -8.27 1.80 -15.84
C TYR A 129 -9.61 2.53 -15.84
N PHE A 130 -9.93 3.29 -14.79
CA PHE A 130 -11.20 4.02 -14.67
C PHE A 130 -11.24 5.31 -15.50
N ALA A 131 -10.13 6.06 -15.52
CA ALA A 131 -10.07 7.36 -16.17
C ALA A 131 -9.97 7.28 -17.69
N LYS A 132 -9.30 6.25 -18.24
CA LYS A 132 -8.99 6.15 -19.67
C LYS A 132 -9.59 4.91 -20.33
N TYR A 133 -9.29 3.71 -19.78
CA TYR A 133 -9.66 2.46 -20.44
C TYR A 133 -11.17 2.23 -20.46
N LEU A 134 -11.85 2.38 -19.34
CA LEU A 134 -13.27 2.06 -19.20
C LEU A 134 -14.16 3.01 -20.05
N PRO A 135 -13.96 4.35 -20.04
CA PRO A 135 -14.68 5.25 -20.94
C PRO A 135 -14.40 4.91 -22.40
N GLN A 136 -13.13 4.65 -22.77
CA GLN A 136 -12.75 4.31 -24.13
C GLN A 136 -13.37 2.99 -24.59
N LEU A 137 -13.48 1.99 -23.71
CA LEU A 137 -14.14 0.72 -24.03
C LEU A 137 -15.60 0.93 -24.45
N VAL A 138 -16.36 1.71 -23.67
CA VAL A 138 -17.77 1.99 -23.98
C VAL A 138 -17.89 2.84 -25.24
N TYR A 139 -17.08 3.89 -25.35
CA TYR A 139 -17.07 4.78 -26.52
C TYR A 139 -16.68 4.05 -27.81
N SER A 140 -15.70 3.15 -27.74
CA SER A 140 -15.26 2.38 -28.92
C SER A 140 -16.29 1.37 -29.45
N LEU A 141 -17.28 1.00 -28.64
CA LEU A 141 -18.43 0.22 -29.08
C LEU A 141 -19.54 1.12 -29.64
N LEU A 142 -19.77 2.27 -29.04
CA LEU A 142 -20.85 3.19 -29.41
C LEU A 142 -20.54 3.94 -30.69
N ALA A 143 -19.32 4.41 -30.89
CA ALA A 143 -18.95 5.24 -32.04
C ALA A 143 -19.13 4.57 -33.39
N PRO A 144 -18.62 3.34 -33.66
CA PRO A 144 -18.83 2.66 -34.96
C PRO A 144 -20.30 2.38 -35.25
N VAL A 145 -21.10 2.02 -34.25
CA VAL A 145 -22.55 1.78 -34.42
C VAL A 145 -23.26 3.07 -34.79
N THR A 146 -22.93 4.18 -34.13
CA THR A 146 -23.52 5.50 -34.48
C THR A 146 -23.15 5.92 -35.90
N LEU A 147 -21.86 5.80 -36.27
CA LEU A 147 -21.40 6.12 -37.62
C LEU A 147 -22.04 5.22 -38.68
N PHE A 148 -22.23 3.93 -38.36
CA PHE A 148 -22.94 3.02 -39.26
C PHE A 148 -24.38 3.49 -39.53
N VAL A 149 -25.14 3.82 -38.46
CA VAL A 149 -26.51 4.32 -38.58
C VAL A 149 -26.57 5.60 -39.43
N LEU A 150 -25.58 6.49 -39.28
CA LEU A 150 -25.51 7.73 -40.04
C LEU A 150 -25.11 7.53 -41.52
N LEU A 151 -24.26 6.54 -41.83
CA LEU A 151 -23.72 6.31 -43.15
C LEU A 151 -24.51 5.27 -43.97
N VAL A 152 -25.30 4.38 -43.34
CA VAL A 152 -26.11 3.38 -44.05
C VAL A 152 -27.12 4.05 -45.00
N GLY A 153 -27.69 5.21 -44.61
CA GLY A 153 -28.56 6.02 -45.45
C GLY A 153 -27.85 6.74 -46.61
N VAL A 154 -26.51 6.88 -46.53
CA VAL A 154 -25.70 7.50 -47.60
C VAL A 154 -25.27 6.45 -48.61
N HIS A 155 -24.64 5.35 -48.16
CA HIS A 155 -24.27 4.20 -49.01
C HIS A 155 -24.12 2.93 -48.16
N ALA A 156 -25.12 2.08 -48.18
CA ALA A 156 -25.21 0.89 -47.35
C ALA A 156 -24.02 -0.07 -47.52
N ARG A 157 -23.56 -0.31 -48.74
CA ARG A 157 -22.45 -1.23 -49.03
C ARG A 157 -21.14 -0.81 -48.35
N SER A 158 -20.77 0.47 -48.46
CA SER A 158 -19.54 0.98 -47.80
C SER A 158 -19.68 0.97 -46.27
N ALA A 159 -20.86 1.33 -45.75
CA ALA A 159 -21.12 1.31 -44.31
C ALA A 159 -21.01 -0.11 -43.70
N ILE A 160 -21.57 -1.13 -44.41
CA ILE A 160 -21.47 -2.54 -44.00
C ILE A 160 -20.01 -3.02 -44.01
N ILE A 161 -19.25 -2.70 -45.06
CA ILE A 161 -17.82 -3.07 -45.13
C ILE A 161 -17.05 -2.49 -43.97
N LEU A 162 -17.23 -1.19 -43.68
CA LEU A 162 -16.59 -0.52 -42.53
C LEU A 162 -16.97 -1.21 -41.22
N LEU A 163 -18.25 -1.48 -40.98
CA LEU A 163 -18.72 -2.11 -39.74
C LEU A 163 -18.19 -3.55 -39.59
N CYS A 164 -18.17 -4.34 -40.68
CA CYS A 164 -17.66 -5.72 -40.66
C CYS A 164 -16.15 -5.80 -40.35
N CYS A 165 -15.38 -4.77 -40.67
CA CYS A 165 -13.96 -4.70 -40.34
C CYS A 165 -13.69 -4.29 -38.87
N VAL A 166 -14.64 -3.66 -38.19
CA VAL A 166 -14.50 -3.20 -36.80
C VAL A 166 -14.12 -4.33 -35.82
N PRO A 167 -14.76 -5.52 -35.84
CA PRO A 167 -14.45 -6.62 -34.94
C PRO A 167 -13.03 -7.21 -35.09
N LEU A 168 -12.35 -6.97 -36.20
CA LEU A 168 -10.98 -7.47 -36.42
C LEU A 168 -9.97 -6.92 -35.40
N ILE A 169 -10.16 -5.67 -34.96
CA ILE A 169 -9.29 -5.04 -33.97
C ILE A 169 -9.42 -5.73 -32.58
N PRO A 170 -10.62 -5.87 -31.96
CA PRO A 170 -10.77 -6.62 -30.74
C PRO A 170 -10.27 -8.08 -30.84
N MET A 171 -10.49 -8.73 -31.98
CA MET A 171 -10.00 -10.09 -32.22
C MET A 171 -8.46 -10.15 -32.16
N SER A 172 -7.77 -9.20 -32.77
CA SER A 172 -6.30 -9.12 -32.74
C SER A 172 -5.79 -8.87 -31.31
N ILE A 173 -6.46 -8.03 -30.51
CA ILE A 173 -6.15 -7.79 -29.11
C ILE A 173 -6.26 -9.09 -28.29
N VAL A 174 -7.36 -9.83 -28.43
CA VAL A 174 -7.58 -11.10 -27.71
C VAL A 174 -6.54 -12.16 -28.11
N ALA A 175 -6.15 -12.23 -29.39
CA ALA A 175 -5.12 -13.17 -29.83
C ALA A 175 -3.77 -12.94 -29.16
N VAL A 176 -3.38 -11.69 -28.94
CA VAL A 176 -2.12 -11.32 -28.28
C VAL A 176 -2.20 -11.48 -26.75
N GLN A 177 -3.40 -11.43 -26.15
CA GLN A 177 -3.60 -11.36 -24.71
C GLN A 177 -2.96 -12.51 -23.92
N LYS A 178 -3.07 -13.76 -24.39
CA LYS A 178 -2.53 -14.94 -23.69
C LYS A 178 -1.00 -14.88 -23.60
N PHE A 179 -0.35 -14.49 -24.70
CA PHE A 179 1.10 -14.34 -24.76
C PHE A 179 1.58 -13.15 -23.91
N ALA A 180 0.88 -12.02 -24.00
CA ALA A 180 1.15 -10.81 -23.25
C ALA A 180 1.10 -11.06 -21.74
N LYS A 181 0.09 -11.78 -21.23
CA LYS A 181 -0.05 -12.07 -19.80
C LYS A 181 1.16 -12.83 -19.22
N LYS A 182 1.65 -13.85 -19.94
CA LYS A 182 2.82 -14.63 -19.51
C LYS A 182 4.10 -13.79 -19.51
N LEU A 183 4.28 -12.97 -20.53
CA LEU A 183 5.46 -12.11 -20.66
C LEU A 183 5.48 -11.00 -19.62
N LEU A 184 4.33 -10.37 -19.35
CA LEU A 184 4.18 -9.35 -18.32
C LEU A 184 4.38 -9.91 -16.91
N ALA A 185 3.91 -11.12 -16.61
CA ALA A 185 4.18 -11.76 -15.32
C ALA A 185 5.70 -11.94 -15.08
N LYS A 186 6.45 -12.34 -16.13
CA LYS A 186 7.90 -12.45 -16.06
C LYS A 186 8.59 -11.08 -15.89
N TYR A 187 8.10 -10.06 -16.62
CA TYR A 187 8.58 -8.67 -16.49
C TYR A 187 8.45 -8.16 -15.05
N TRP A 188 7.28 -8.33 -14.44
CA TRP A 188 7.05 -7.90 -13.07
C TRP A 188 7.91 -8.67 -12.05
N GLY A 189 8.16 -9.96 -12.27
CA GLY A 189 9.07 -10.73 -11.43
C GLY A 189 10.51 -10.18 -11.46
N GLU A 190 11.06 -9.94 -12.65
CA GLU A 190 12.42 -9.38 -12.79
C GLU A 190 12.50 -7.93 -12.26
N TYR A 191 11.44 -7.12 -12.43
CA TYR A 191 11.36 -5.76 -11.90
C TYR A 191 11.42 -5.74 -10.36
N THR A 192 10.61 -6.58 -9.71
CA THR A 192 10.59 -6.69 -8.25
C THR A 192 11.95 -7.17 -7.72
N THR A 193 12.51 -8.23 -8.32
CA THR A 193 13.83 -8.77 -7.92
C THR A 193 14.94 -7.70 -8.02
N LEU A 194 14.93 -6.90 -9.08
CA LEU A 194 15.91 -5.82 -9.25
C LEU A 194 15.71 -4.71 -8.19
N GLY A 195 14.45 -4.34 -7.93
CA GLY A 195 14.10 -3.35 -6.92
C GLY A 195 14.50 -3.76 -5.50
N ASP A 196 14.22 -5.02 -5.14
CA ASP A 196 14.59 -5.59 -3.84
C ASP A 196 16.12 -5.61 -3.66
N SER A 197 16.86 -6.08 -4.69
CA SER A 197 18.33 -6.08 -4.66
C SER A 197 18.91 -4.67 -4.56
N PHE A 198 18.31 -3.68 -5.23
CA PHE A 198 18.74 -2.29 -5.15
C PHE A 198 18.55 -1.73 -3.73
N LEU A 199 17.39 -1.97 -3.14
CA LEU A 199 17.09 -1.53 -1.79
C LEU A 199 18.01 -2.19 -0.75
N GLU A 200 18.23 -3.51 -0.86
CA GLU A 200 19.17 -4.26 -0.03
C GLU A 200 20.59 -3.67 -0.10
N ASN A 201 21.06 -3.34 -1.32
CA ASN A 201 22.40 -2.80 -1.51
C ASN A 201 22.54 -1.40 -0.91
N ILE A 202 21.51 -0.55 -0.98
CA ILE A 202 21.52 0.77 -0.34
C ILE A 202 21.51 0.65 1.18
N GLN A 203 20.65 -0.20 1.73
CA GLN A 203 20.58 -0.44 3.17
C GLN A 203 21.87 -1.05 3.73
N GLY A 204 22.50 -1.93 2.95
CA GLY A 204 23.76 -2.57 3.28
C GLY A 204 25.03 -1.83 2.83
N LEU A 205 24.93 -0.58 2.34
CA LEU A 205 26.04 0.13 1.71
C LEU A 205 27.27 0.23 2.61
N THR A 206 27.09 0.53 3.88
CA THR A 206 28.17 0.59 4.88
C THR A 206 28.90 -0.75 4.98
N THR A 207 28.14 -1.85 5.07
CA THR A 207 28.71 -3.21 5.10
C THR A 207 29.48 -3.52 3.84
N LEU A 208 28.91 -3.21 2.66
CA LEU A 208 29.58 -3.42 1.38
C LEU A 208 30.90 -2.66 1.29
N LYS A 209 30.97 -1.44 1.83
CA LYS A 209 32.21 -0.63 1.84
C LYS A 209 33.23 -1.17 2.83
N ILE A 210 32.83 -1.58 4.03
CA ILE A 210 33.74 -2.18 5.02
C ILE A 210 34.41 -3.44 4.46
N TYR A 211 33.65 -4.30 3.80
CA TYR A 211 34.18 -5.55 3.22
C TYR A 211 34.72 -5.41 1.80
N GLN A 212 34.75 -4.17 1.24
CA GLN A 212 35.16 -3.91 -0.15
C GLN A 212 34.44 -4.79 -1.19
N ALA A 213 33.18 -5.15 -0.89
CA ALA A 213 32.36 -6.05 -1.70
C ALA A 213 31.46 -5.30 -2.70
N ASP A 214 31.57 -3.99 -2.80
CA ASP A 214 30.78 -3.13 -3.68
C ASP A 214 31.00 -3.45 -5.16
N GLY A 215 32.23 -3.77 -5.59
CA GLY A 215 32.51 -4.21 -6.95
C GLY A 215 31.80 -5.49 -7.34
N TRP A 216 31.84 -6.51 -6.48
CA TRP A 216 31.13 -7.77 -6.70
C TRP A 216 29.60 -7.61 -6.73
N LYS A 217 29.05 -6.82 -5.81
CA LYS A 217 27.59 -6.50 -5.81
C LYS A 217 27.18 -5.70 -7.04
N HIS A 218 28.05 -4.79 -7.52
CA HIS A 218 27.82 -4.04 -8.76
C HIS A 218 27.71 -4.98 -9.98
N GLU A 219 28.61 -5.96 -10.11
CA GLU A 219 28.52 -6.94 -11.19
C GLU A 219 27.22 -7.79 -11.12
N GLN A 220 26.83 -8.23 -9.93
CA GLN A 220 25.55 -8.91 -9.73
C GLN A 220 24.35 -8.04 -10.17
N MET A 221 24.34 -6.77 -9.75
CA MET A 221 23.29 -5.83 -10.13
C MET A 221 23.25 -5.59 -11.64
N ASN A 222 24.41 -5.45 -12.28
CA ASN A 222 24.50 -5.31 -13.74
C ASN A 222 23.93 -6.53 -14.46
N ALA A 223 24.20 -7.73 -13.97
CA ALA A 223 23.62 -8.96 -14.52
C ALA A 223 22.08 -9.03 -14.36
N GLN A 224 21.57 -8.57 -13.23
CA GLN A 224 20.10 -8.46 -12.99
C GLN A 224 19.49 -7.38 -13.90
N ALA A 225 20.10 -6.21 -14.00
CA ALA A 225 19.65 -5.12 -14.86
C ALA A 225 19.62 -5.54 -16.34
N GLU A 226 20.63 -6.32 -16.80
CA GLU A 226 20.65 -6.83 -18.17
C GLU A 226 19.55 -7.88 -18.42
N ARG A 227 19.22 -8.73 -17.44
CA ARG A 227 18.06 -9.63 -17.54
C ARG A 227 16.76 -8.84 -17.64
N PHE A 228 16.60 -7.83 -16.79
CA PHE A 228 15.43 -6.93 -16.81
C PHE A 228 15.34 -6.18 -18.15
N ARG A 229 16.47 -5.63 -18.65
CA ARG A 229 16.51 -4.97 -19.97
C ARG A 229 16.02 -5.89 -21.09
N LYS A 230 16.52 -7.14 -21.12
CA LYS A 230 16.12 -8.14 -22.15
C LYS A 230 14.62 -8.44 -22.11
N ILE A 231 14.05 -8.57 -20.93
CA ILE A 231 12.61 -8.79 -20.75
C ILE A 231 11.82 -7.55 -21.16
N THR A 232 12.26 -6.37 -20.76
CA THR A 232 11.63 -5.07 -21.13
C THR A 232 11.60 -4.91 -22.63
N MET A 233 12.70 -5.20 -23.33
CA MET A 233 12.73 -5.13 -24.79
C MET A 233 11.77 -6.13 -25.45
N LYS A 234 11.62 -7.34 -24.89
CA LYS A 234 10.60 -8.31 -25.39
C LYS A 234 9.18 -7.81 -25.20
N VAL A 235 8.88 -7.18 -24.06
CA VAL A 235 7.57 -6.57 -23.79
C VAL A 235 7.31 -5.42 -24.77
N LEU A 236 8.27 -4.52 -24.96
CA LEU A 236 8.16 -3.42 -25.91
C LEU A 236 7.94 -3.91 -27.34
N THR A 237 8.72 -4.89 -27.79
CA THR A 237 8.54 -5.50 -29.14
C THR A 237 7.15 -6.10 -29.30
N MET A 238 6.67 -6.82 -28.29
CA MET A 238 5.31 -7.37 -28.30
C MET A 238 4.26 -6.25 -28.39
N GLN A 239 4.40 -5.18 -27.61
CA GLN A 239 3.47 -4.05 -27.62
C GLN A 239 3.47 -3.34 -28.98
N LEU A 240 4.64 -3.05 -29.55
CA LEU A 240 4.78 -2.41 -30.85
C LEU A 240 4.17 -3.28 -31.97
N ASN A 241 4.46 -4.59 -31.98
CA ASN A 241 3.87 -5.49 -32.96
C ASN A 241 2.33 -5.58 -32.84
N SER A 242 1.82 -5.54 -31.59
CA SER A 242 0.38 -5.50 -31.35
C SER A 242 -0.26 -4.22 -31.89
N VAL A 243 0.38 -3.06 -31.68
CA VAL A 243 -0.09 -1.77 -32.23
C VAL A 243 -0.01 -1.76 -33.73
N THR A 244 1.07 -2.25 -34.34
CA THR A 244 1.25 -2.34 -35.80
C THR A 244 0.16 -3.21 -36.43
N LEU A 245 -0.18 -4.35 -35.81
CA LEU A 245 -1.27 -5.21 -36.30
C LEU A 245 -2.63 -4.50 -36.21
N MET A 246 -2.89 -3.80 -35.09
CA MET A 246 -4.12 -3.01 -34.96
C MET A 246 -4.20 -1.88 -35.99
N ASP A 247 -3.09 -1.20 -36.27
CA ASP A 247 -3.02 -0.14 -37.28
C ASP A 247 -3.26 -0.70 -38.69
N LEU A 248 -2.69 -1.85 -38.98
CA LEU A 248 -2.94 -2.53 -40.27
C LEU A 248 -4.43 -2.88 -40.45
N MET A 249 -5.09 -3.37 -39.39
CA MET A 249 -6.53 -3.67 -39.45
C MET A 249 -7.38 -2.39 -39.53
N ALA A 250 -6.99 -1.33 -38.80
CA ALA A 250 -7.72 -0.06 -38.79
C ALA A 250 -7.64 0.64 -40.15
N TYR A 251 -6.43 0.86 -40.66
CA TYR A 251 -6.22 1.55 -41.94
C TYR A 251 -6.62 0.67 -43.12
N GLY A 252 -6.40 -0.65 -43.03
CA GLY A 252 -6.87 -1.59 -44.05
C GLY A 252 -8.40 -1.60 -44.17
N GLY A 253 -9.11 -1.65 -43.03
CA GLY A 253 -10.57 -1.57 -42.99
C GLY A 253 -11.11 -0.24 -43.52
N ALA A 254 -10.49 0.89 -43.11
CA ALA A 254 -10.82 2.21 -43.66
C ALA A 254 -10.59 2.27 -45.20
N GLY A 255 -9.45 1.74 -45.65
CA GLY A 255 -9.11 1.67 -47.08
C GLY A 255 -10.14 0.88 -47.91
N LEU A 256 -10.60 -0.27 -47.40
CA LEU A 256 -11.65 -1.06 -48.08
C LEU A 256 -12.97 -0.28 -48.18
N GLY A 257 -13.36 0.43 -47.11
CA GLY A 257 -14.54 1.31 -47.14
C GLY A 257 -14.39 2.46 -48.13
N ILE A 258 -13.22 3.09 -48.18
CA ILE A 258 -12.89 4.17 -49.14
C ILE A 258 -12.92 3.65 -50.59
N ILE A 259 -12.27 2.52 -50.88
CA ILE A 259 -12.27 1.90 -52.20
C ILE A 259 -13.72 1.61 -52.67
N SER A 260 -14.57 1.09 -51.77
CA SER A 260 -15.97 0.84 -52.05
C SER A 260 -16.73 2.14 -52.41
N ALA A 261 -16.50 3.23 -51.65
CA ALA A 261 -17.17 4.51 -51.89
C ALA A 261 -16.69 5.17 -53.20
N VAL A 262 -15.39 5.18 -53.47
CA VAL A 262 -14.79 5.74 -54.68
C VAL A 262 -15.22 4.93 -55.92
N SER A 263 -15.28 3.59 -55.83
CA SER A 263 -15.78 2.73 -56.91
C SER A 263 -17.25 3.00 -57.24
N ALA A 264 -18.08 3.26 -56.21
CA ALA A 264 -19.49 3.63 -56.41
C ALA A 264 -19.62 5.04 -57.04
N PHE A 265 -18.76 5.98 -56.67
CA PHE A 265 -18.70 7.30 -57.31
C PHE A 265 -18.30 7.19 -58.79
N ALA A 266 -17.26 6.42 -59.12
CA ALA A 266 -16.81 6.21 -60.48
C ALA A 266 -17.90 5.58 -61.39
N LYS A 267 -18.82 4.79 -60.78
CA LYS A 267 -20.00 4.22 -61.49
C LYS A 267 -21.19 5.17 -61.52
N GLY A 268 -21.08 6.41 -61.06
CA GLY A 268 -22.16 7.37 -60.99
C GLY A 268 -23.27 7.07 -59.94
N GLN A 269 -23.05 6.11 -59.08
CA GLN A 269 -24.01 5.70 -58.01
C GLN A 269 -24.01 6.61 -56.78
N LEU A 270 -22.94 7.38 -56.57
CA LEU A 270 -22.78 8.30 -55.46
C LEU A 270 -22.43 9.71 -55.95
N SER A 271 -22.92 10.72 -55.21
CA SER A 271 -22.48 12.11 -55.39
C SER A 271 -21.09 12.32 -54.79
N LEU A 272 -20.36 13.34 -55.22
CA LEU A 272 -19.07 13.72 -54.67
C LEU A 272 -19.18 14.03 -53.17
N THR A 273 -20.23 14.75 -52.74
CA THR A 273 -20.52 15.04 -51.34
C THR A 273 -20.64 13.77 -50.49
N ALA A 274 -21.39 12.79 -50.96
CA ALA A 274 -21.58 11.51 -50.28
C ALA A 274 -20.26 10.72 -50.18
N THR A 275 -19.51 10.67 -51.28
CA THR A 275 -18.19 10.01 -51.32
C THR A 275 -17.20 10.65 -50.34
N LEU A 276 -17.07 11.98 -50.36
CA LEU A 276 -16.19 12.70 -49.44
C LEU A 276 -16.59 12.50 -47.96
N THR A 277 -17.89 12.48 -47.67
CA THR A 277 -18.40 12.20 -46.32
C THR A 277 -17.93 10.83 -45.85
N ILE A 278 -18.04 9.79 -46.66
CA ILE A 278 -17.59 8.43 -46.32
C ILE A 278 -16.06 8.38 -46.16
N VAL A 279 -15.32 8.98 -47.09
CA VAL A 279 -13.83 8.99 -47.05
C VAL A 279 -13.30 9.66 -45.81
N LEU A 280 -13.85 10.82 -45.46
CA LEU A 280 -13.39 11.59 -44.28
C LEU A 280 -13.79 10.94 -42.94
N LEU A 281 -14.93 10.23 -42.88
CA LEU A 281 -15.39 9.55 -41.68
C LEU A 281 -14.91 8.09 -41.58
N ALA A 282 -14.32 7.52 -42.63
CA ALA A 282 -13.90 6.12 -42.65
C ALA A 282 -12.89 5.81 -41.49
N ALA A 283 -11.98 6.72 -41.20
CA ALA A 283 -11.02 6.54 -40.12
C ALA A 283 -11.68 6.57 -38.73
N ASP A 284 -12.75 7.34 -38.56
CA ASP A 284 -13.43 7.50 -37.27
C ASP A 284 -14.14 6.21 -36.79
N PHE A 285 -14.37 5.23 -37.66
CA PHE A 285 -14.84 3.90 -37.28
C PHE A 285 -13.80 3.13 -36.47
N PHE A 286 -12.52 3.34 -36.71
CA PHE A 286 -11.44 2.51 -36.21
C PHE A 286 -10.60 3.22 -35.15
N LEU A 287 -10.47 4.55 -35.21
CA LEU A 287 -9.66 5.33 -34.24
C LEU A 287 -10.03 5.07 -32.77
N PRO A 288 -11.32 5.00 -32.37
CA PRO A 288 -11.67 4.69 -30.97
C PRO A 288 -11.18 3.31 -30.50
N LEU A 289 -11.25 2.30 -31.37
CA LEU A 289 -10.80 0.93 -31.10
C LEU A 289 -9.27 0.82 -31.07
N ARG A 290 -8.59 1.56 -31.92
CA ARG A 290 -7.14 1.68 -31.91
C ARG A 290 -6.64 2.26 -30.58
N LEU A 291 -7.25 3.34 -30.09
CA LEU A 291 -6.97 3.93 -28.78
C LEU A 291 -7.29 2.96 -27.65
N LEU A 292 -8.38 2.22 -27.72
CA LEU A 292 -8.71 1.17 -26.78
C LEU A 292 -7.60 0.12 -26.71
N GLY A 293 -7.04 -0.28 -27.85
CA GLY A 293 -5.92 -1.21 -27.92
C GLY A 293 -4.67 -0.69 -27.19
N SER A 294 -4.37 0.59 -27.35
CA SER A 294 -3.26 1.23 -26.61
C SER A 294 -3.51 1.24 -25.09
N TYR A 295 -4.73 1.53 -24.66
CA TYR A 295 -5.10 1.53 -23.24
C TYR A 295 -5.24 0.12 -22.65
N PHE A 296 -5.40 -0.91 -23.47
CA PHE A 296 -5.56 -2.28 -23.02
C PHE A 296 -4.34 -2.80 -22.23
N HIS A 297 -3.14 -2.49 -22.70
CA HIS A 297 -1.92 -2.91 -22.00
C HIS A 297 -1.81 -2.26 -20.61
N ILE A 298 -2.20 -1.00 -20.50
CA ILE A 298 -2.22 -0.26 -19.22
C ILE A 298 -3.31 -0.84 -18.30
N ALA A 299 -4.48 -1.15 -18.85
CA ALA A 299 -5.57 -1.76 -18.10
C ALA A 299 -5.23 -3.15 -17.55
N MET A 300 -4.39 -3.92 -18.25
CA MET A 300 -3.90 -5.21 -17.75
C MET A 300 -3.04 -5.04 -16.49
N ASN A 301 -2.16 -4.03 -16.46
CA ASN A 301 -1.36 -3.73 -15.28
C ASN A 301 -2.26 -3.30 -14.12
N GLY A 302 -3.24 -2.43 -14.37
CA GLY A 302 -4.24 -2.02 -13.37
C GLY A 302 -5.05 -3.20 -12.83
N ALA A 303 -5.41 -4.17 -13.66
CA ALA A 303 -6.11 -5.37 -13.21
C ALA A 303 -5.25 -6.28 -12.33
N ALA A 304 -3.95 -6.41 -12.62
CA ALA A 304 -3.02 -7.17 -11.81
C ALA A 304 -2.77 -6.50 -10.44
N SER A 305 -2.59 -5.18 -10.42
CA SER A 305 -2.46 -4.39 -9.18
C SER A 305 -3.74 -4.47 -8.34
N ALA A 306 -4.92 -4.42 -8.99
CA ALA A 306 -6.20 -4.56 -8.32
C ALA A 306 -6.36 -5.92 -7.61
N GLU A 307 -5.91 -7.01 -8.23
CA GLU A 307 -5.96 -8.34 -7.62
C GLU A 307 -5.16 -8.40 -6.32
N LYS A 308 -3.96 -7.81 -6.31
CA LYS A 308 -3.13 -7.70 -5.11
C LYS A 308 -3.77 -6.81 -4.04
N ILE A 309 -4.28 -5.63 -4.41
CA ILE A 309 -4.98 -4.73 -3.48
C ILE A 309 -6.22 -5.43 -2.90
N PHE A 310 -7.02 -6.11 -3.71
CA PHE A 310 -8.19 -6.83 -3.20
C PHE A 310 -7.82 -8.02 -2.30
N LYS A 311 -6.67 -8.67 -2.54
CA LYS A 311 -6.14 -9.69 -1.62
C LYS A 311 -5.81 -9.08 -0.26
N LEU A 312 -5.14 -7.92 -0.23
CA LEU A 312 -4.85 -7.19 1.00
C LEU A 312 -6.15 -6.74 1.72
N LEU A 313 -7.11 -6.18 0.97
CA LEU A 313 -8.38 -5.72 1.53
C LEU A 313 -9.26 -6.88 2.05
N ALA A 314 -9.12 -8.07 1.48
CA ALA A 314 -9.83 -9.28 1.89
C ALA A 314 -9.13 -10.05 3.02
N ALA A 315 -7.94 -9.62 3.46
CA ALA A 315 -7.25 -10.26 4.59
C ALA A 315 -8.14 -10.26 5.83
N GLU A 316 -8.11 -11.32 6.60
CA GLU A 316 -8.87 -11.43 7.84
C GLU A 316 -8.37 -10.40 8.85
N GLU A 317 -9.29 -9.62 9.39
CA GLU A 317 -8.99 -8.66 10.46
C GLU A 317 -9.03 -9.41 11.79
N PRO A 318 -8.12 -9.09 12.74
CA PRO A 318 -8.25 -9.60 14.08
C PRO A 318 -9.64 -9.24 14.63
N ALA A 319 -10.34 -10.22 15.15
CA ALA A 319 -11.65 -9.99 15.76
C ALA A 319 -11.52 -8.95 16.88
N ASP A 320 -12.41 -7.97 16.90
CA ASP A 320 -12.55 -7.07 18.04
C ASP A 320 -13.54 -7.68 19.02
N GLY A 321 -13.13 -7.86 20.26
CA GLY A 321 -14.01 -8.42 21.28
C GLY A 321 -15.09 -7.42 21.69
N GLU A 322 -16.08 -7.90 22.42
CA GLU A 322 -17.20 -7.08 22.90
C GLU A 322 -17.10 -6.74 24.39
N GLN A 323 -16.21 -7.43 25.13
CA GLN A 323 -16.12 -7.29 26.58
C GLN A 323 -15.18 -6.13 26.97
N THR A 324 -15.49 -5.50 28.09
CA THR A 324 -14.67 -4.46 28.72
C THR A 324 -13.62 -5.09 29.63
N VAL A 325 -12.50 -4.38 29.84
CA VAL A 325 -11.49 -4.81 30.80
C VAL A 325 -12.03 -4.65 32.22
N PRO A 326 -12.01 -5.71 33.07
CA PRO A 326 -12.42 -5.64 34.46
C PRO A 326 -11.50 -4.71 35.29
N GLU A 327 -12.04 -4.14 36.39
CA GLU A 327 -11.25 -3.30 37.29
C GLU A 327 -10.07 -4.07 37.95
N GLN A 328 -10.28 -5.37 38.25
CA GLN A 328 -9.21 -6.24 38.72
C GLN A 328 -8.52 -6.89 37.52
N ALA A 329 -7.43 -6.29 37.06
CA ALA A 329 -6.74 -6.64 35.84
C ALA A 329 -5.49 -7.50 36.09
N ALA A 330 -5.64 -8.68 36.72
CA ALA A 330 -4.57 -9.67 36.75
C ALA A 330 -4.40 -10.32 35.37
N LEU A 331 -3.16 -10.53 34.95
CA LEU A 331 -2.84 -11.23 33.69
C LEU A 331 -2.51 -12.70 33.99
N GLN A 332 -3.05 -13.61 33.17
CA GLN A 332 -2.81 -15.06 33.33
C GLN A 332 -2.60 -15.72 31.97
N LEU A 333 -1.62 -16.60 31.90
CA LEU A 333 -1.46 -17.59 30.85
C LEU A 333 -1.66 -18.97 31.47
N GLU A 334 -2.48 -19.82 30.85
CA GLU A 334 -2.75 -21.19 31.29
C GLU A 334 -2.55 -22.15 30.14
N HIS A 335 -1.57 -23.05 30.27
CA HIS A 335 -1.25 -24.10 29.31
C HIS A 335 -1.08 -23.59 27.86
N VAL A 336 -0.41 -22.42 27.71
CA VAL A 336 -0.28 -21.75 26.41
C VAL A 336 0.82 -22.40 25.58
N THR A 337 0.43 -22.84 24.36
CA THR A 337 1.36 -23.31 23.33
C THR A 337 1.17 -22.45 22.08
N PHE A 338 2.28 -21.94 21.51
CA PHE A 338 2.26 -21.04 20.36
C PHE A 338 3.47 -21.22 19.45
N GLY A 339 3.28 -21.01 18.15
CA GLY A 339 4.32 -20.94 17.14
C GLY A 339 3.92 -20.00 16.01
N TYR A 340 4.89 -19.27 15.43
CA TYR A 340 4.65 -18.40 14.27
C TYR A 340 4.40 -19.19 12.97
N GLU A 341 4.99 -20.38 12.89
CA GLU A 341 4.84 -21.32 11.78
C GLU A 341 4.27 -22.63 12.31
N LYS A 342 3.53 -23.36 11.48
CA LYS A 342 2.86 -24.61 11.90
C LYS A 342 3.84 -25.66 12.41
N ASP A 343 5.08 -25.65 11.90
CA ASP A 343 6.08 -26.68 12.19
C ASP A 343 7.11 -26.24 13.26
N ARG A 344 7.00 -24.99 13.76
CA ARG A 344 7.96 -24.44 14.74
C ARG A 344 7.22 -23.87 15.96
N THR A 345 7.15 -24.66 17.02
CA THR A 345 6.61 -24.24 18.31
C THR A 345 7.65 -23.41 19.05
N ILE A 346 7.26 -22.24 19.55
CA ILE A 346 8.10 -21.30 20.31
C ILE A 346 7.78 -21.39 21.81
N LEU A 347 6.50 -21.44 22.17
CA LEU A 347 6.04 -21.61 23.56
C LEU A 347 5.38 -22.97 23.71
N GLN A 348 5.73 -23.71 24.75
CA GLN A 348 5.26 -25.06 25.03
C GLN A 348 4.73 -25.13 26.46
N ASP A 349 3.39 -25.22 26.60
CA ASP A 349 2.73 -25.43 27.90
C ASP A 349 3.12 -24.37 28.95
N VAL A 350 3.09 -23.09 28.56
CA VAL A 350 3.46 -21.97 29.42
C VAL A 350 2.30 -21.58 30.29
N SER A 351 2.52 -21.58 31.63
CA SER A 351 1.58 -21.10 32.63
C SER A 351 2.25 -20.08 33.54
N LEU A 352 1.67 -18.87 33.65
CA LEU A 352 2.16 -17.83 34.56
C LEU A 352 0.99 -16.93 35.00
N THR A 353 1.17 -16.31 36.16
CA THR A 353 0.20 -15.39 36.75
C THR A 353 0.89 -14.11 37.16
N ILE A 354 0.35 -12.97 36.79
CA ILE A 354 0.84 -11.62 37.10
C ILE A 354 -0.27 -10.92 37.87
N PRO A 355 -0.17 -10.85 39.20
CA PRO A 355 -1.15 -10.17 40.05
C PRO A 355 -1.19 -8.67 39.74
N GLN A 356 -2.36 -8.05 39.90
CA GLN A 356 -2.49 -6.60 39.80
C GLN A 356 -1.58 -5.89 40.80
N GLY A 357 -0.90 -4.84 40.36
CA GLY A 357 0.01 -4.03 41.19
C GLY A 357 1.36 -4.67 41.47
N SER A 358 1.64 -5.89 40.96
CA SER A 358 2.91 -6.57 41.14
C SER A 358 3.96 -6.14 40.09
N PHE A 359 5.23 -6.26 40.50
CA PHE A 359 6.39 -6.13 39.61
C PHE A 359 6.92 -7.52 39.28
N VAL A 360 6.66 -7.99 38.08
CA VAL A 360 7.04 -9.34 37.62
C VAL A 360 8.07 -9.24 36.51
N SER A 361 9.08 -10.08 36.56
CA SER A 361 10.11 -10.15 35.51
C SER A 361 10.11 -11.47 34.78
N LEU A 362 10.38 -11.39 33.46
CA LEU A 362 10.60 -12.56 32.58
C LEU A 362 12.05 -12.56 32.12
N VAL A 363 12.79 -13.60 32.45
CA VAL A 363 14.21 -13.77 32.13
C VAL A 363 14.48 -15.07 31.42
N GLY A 364 15.64 -15.19 30.75
CA GLY A 364 16.05 -16.39 30.01
C GLY A 364 16.94 -16.03 28.83
N GLU A 365 17.48 -17.03 28.17
CA GLU A 365 18.35 -16.86 27.00
C GLU A 365 17.64 -16.16 25.84
N SER A 366 18.42 -15.58 24.91
CA SER A 366 17.86 -14.97 23.72
C SER A 366 17.12 -16.03 22.87
N GLY A 367 15.94 -15.66 22.36
CA GLY A 367 15.13 -16.56 21.53
C GLY A 367 14.31 -17.61 22.30
N CYS A 368 14.30 -17.62 23.65
CA CYS A 368 13.50 -18.58 24.42
C CYS A 368 11.99 -18.30 24.46
N GLY A 369 11.50 -17.16 23.88
CA GLY A 369 10.08 -16.86 23.76
C GLY A 369 9.54 -15.71 24.61
N LYS A 370 10.39 -14.90 25.27
CA LYS A 370 9.97 -13.77 26.15
C LYS A 370 9.12 -12.73 25.41
N SER A 371 9.61 -12.21 24.30
CA SER A 371 8.85 -11.23 23.48
C SER A 371 7.59 -11.84 22.85
N THR A 372 7.55 -13.16 22.67
CA THR A 372 6.34 -13.88 22.26
C THR A 372 5.28 -13.84 23.35
N ILE A 373 5.67 -14.03 24.63
CA ILE A 373 4.76 -13.87 25.78
C ILE A 373 4.24 -12.43 25.82
N ALA A 374 5.11 -11.43 25.63
CA ALA A 374 4.69 -10.03 25.55
C ALA A 374 3.65 -9.78 24.46
N ALA A 375 3.86 -10.35 23.28
CA ALA A 375 2.93 -10.24 22.16
C ALA A 375 1.58 -10.91 22.43
N LEU A 376 1.54 -12.02 23.16
CA LEU A 376 0.32 -12.69 23.58
C LEU A 376 -0.42 -11.90 24.66
N LEU A 377 0.29 -11.44 25.71
CA LEU A 377 -0.28 -10.63 26.80
C LEU A 377 -0.86 -9.32 26.29
N SER A 378 -0.21 -8.67 25.33
CA SER A 378 -0.73 -7.45 24.70
C SER A 378 -1.87 -7.72 23.72
N GLY A 379 -2.18 -8.99 23.40
CA GLY A 379 -3.14 -9.38 22.37
C GLY A 379 -2.74 -8.98 20.96
N SER A 380 -1.44 -8.75 20.74
CA SER A 380 -0.90 -8.48 19.40
C SER A 380 -0.85 -9.74 18.54
N ARG A 381 -0.90 -10.92 19.18
CA ARG A 381 -0.90 -12.24 18.53
C ARG A 381 -2.05 -13.09 19.04
N THR A 382 -2.61 -13.88 18.13
CA THR A 382 -3.71 -14.85 18.36
C THR A 382 -3.30 -16.20 17.78
N GLY A 383 -4.16 -17.21 17.91
CA GLY A 383 -3.92 -18.54 17.32
C GLY A 383 -3.04 -19.46 18.20
N TYR A 384 -2.99 -19.21 19.50
CA TYR A 384 -2.40 -20.08 20.51
C TYR A 384 -3.41 -21.15 20.98
N THR A 385 -2.92 -22.20 21.61
CA THR A 385 -3.74 -23.13 22.40
C THR A 385 -3.57 -22.80 23.88
N GLY A 386 -4.55 -23.14 24.70
CA GLY A 386 -4.59 -22.72 26.11
C GLY A 386 -5.41 -21.45 26.31
N SER A 387 -5.14 -20.70 27.37
CA SER A 387 -5.88 -19.48 27.73
C SER A 387 -4.95 -18.34 28.07
N VAL A 388 -5.24 -17.14 27.55
CA VAL A 388 -4.60 -15.86 27.91
C VAL A 388 -5.70 -14.91 28.37
N THR A 389 -5.69 -14.51 29.64
CA THR A 389 -6.75 -13.69 30.22
C THR A 389 -6.21 -12.42 30.86
N LEU A 390 -7.04 -11.38 30.82
CA LEU A 390 -6.87 -10.12 31.56
C LEU A 390 -8.11 -9.93 32.45
N GLY A 391 -7.92 -9.98 33.77
CA GLY A 391 -9.01 -9.93 34.74
C GLY A 391 -9.98 -11.13 34.61
N GLY A 392 -9.48 -12.30 34.19
CA GLY A 392 -10.29 -13.50 33.95
C GLY A 392 -11.05 -13.52 32.62
N VAL A 393 -10.98 -12.46 31.84
CA VAL A 393 -11.59 -12.38 30.48
C VAL A 393 -10.53 -12.72 29.43
N PRO A 394 -10.80 -13.63 28.48
CA PRO A 394 -9.89 -13.92 27.40
C PRO A 394 -9.52 -12.64 26.60
N VAL A 395 -8.23 -12.44 26.36
CA VAL A 395 -7.72 -11.22 25.71
C VAL A 395 -8.33 -10.99 24.32
N GLU A 396 -8.70 -12.06 23.63
CA GLU A 396 -9.36 -12.02 22.32
C GLU A 396 -10.82 -11.53 22.37
N GLN A 397 -11.48 -11.67 23.53
CA GLN A 397 -12.86 -11.22 23.75
C GLN A 397 -12.95 -9.78 24.24
N LEU A 398 -11.83 -9.16 24.61
CA LEU A 398 -11.78 -7.78 25.05
C LEU A 398 -11.81 -6.81 23.88
N GLN A 399 -12.57 -5.72 24.02
CA GLN A 399 -12.52 -4.60 23.07
C GLN A 399 -11.11 -4.08 22.93
N ARG A 400 -10.61 -3.96 21.69
CA ARG A 400 -9.25 -3.52 21.38
C ARG A 400 -8.92 -2.16 22.02
N ALA A 401 -9.85 -1.20 21.93
CA ALA A 401 -9.69 0.11 22.52
C ALA A 401 -9.49 0.05 24.05
N GLN A 402 -10.30 -0.77 24.75
CA GLN A 402 -10.21 -0.96 26.19
C GLN A 402 -8.89 -1.63 26.60
N ARG A 403 -8.46 -2.64 25.84
CA ARG A 403 -7.18 -3.32 26.06
C ARG A 403 -5.98 -2.38 25.91
N LEU A 404 -5.99 -1.52 24.88
CA LEU A 404 -4.94 -0.52 24.67
C LEU A 404 -4.92 0.55 25.76
N CYS A 405 -6.07 0.89 26.36
CA CYS A 405 -6.15 1.77 27.52
C CYS A 405 -5.73 1.06 28.83
N ALA A 406 -5.73 -0.26 28.87
CA ALA A 406 -5.35 -1.03 30.06
C ALA A 406 -3.88 -1.42 30.08
N LEU A 407 -3.24 -1.62 28.92
CA LEU A 407 -1.86 -2.11 28.83
C LEU A 407 -1.04 -1.30 27.85
N THR A 408 0.08 -0.76 28.31
CA THR A 408 1.11 -0.11 27.48
C THR A 408 2.30 -1.05 27.29
N LEU A 409 2.60 -1.37 26.03
CA LEU A 409 3.81 -2.10 25.63
C LEU A 409 4.89 -1.10 25.19
N VAL A 410 6.05 -1.15 25.84
CA VAL A 410 7.27 -0.44 25.44
C VAL A 410 8.23 -1.45 24.80
N PRO A 411 8.34 -1.48 23.48
CA PRO A 411 9.18 -2.45 22.79
C PRO A 411 10.66 -2.04 22.85
N HIS A 412 11.54 -3.01 22.62
CA HIS A 412 12.98 -2.85 22.48
C HIS A 412 13.37 -1.72 21.50
N ASN A 413 12.75 -1.66 20.33
CA ASN A 413 12.97 -0.62 19.32
C ASN A 413 11.73 0.26 19.20
N ALA A 414 11.59 1.24 20.09
CA ALA A 414 10.47 2.17 20.02
C ALA A 414 10.62 3.14 18.85
N THR A 415 9.59 3.26 18.04
CA THR A 415 9.57 4.19 16.90
C THR A 415 9.40 5.63 17.38
N ILE A 416 10.33 6.50 16.98
CA ILE A 416 10.24 7.95 17.11
C ILE A 416 9.82 8.53 15.77
N PHE A 417 8.74 9.29 15.75
CA PHE A 417 8.22 9.89 14.54
C PHE A 417 8.93 11.21 14.25
N LYS A 418 9.16 11.50 12.97
CA LYS A 418 9.63 12.81 12.51
C LYS A 418 8.65 13.91 12.94
N GLY A 419 9.18 14.99 13.51
CA GLY A 419 8.38 16.11 14.02
C GLY A 419 9.06 16.79 15.19
N THR A 420 8.34 17.03 16.28
CA THR A 420 8.87 17.62 17.51
C THR A 420 8.74 16.66 18.69
N VAL A 421 9.42 16.96 19.79
CA VAL A 421 9.25 16.25 21.08
C VAL A 421 7.80 16.37 21.53
N ASP A 422 7.20 17.57 21.48
CA ASP A 422 5.79 17.81 21.79
C ASP A 422 4.86 16.89 21.00
N ALA A 423 5.03 16.85 19.67
CA ALA A 423 4.19 16.02 18.79
C ALA A 423 4.31 14.51 19.12
N ASN A 424 5.52 14.03 19.45
CA ASN A 424 5.73 12.63 19.82
C ASN A 424 5.12 12.29 21.20
N LEU A 425 5.16 13.17 22.16
CA LEU A 425 4.55 12.96 23.48
C LEU A 425 3.02 13.02 23.40
N ARG A 426 2.45 13.98 22.67
CA ARG A 426 0.99 14.11 22.51
C ARG A 426 0.34 12.95 21.77
N MET A 427 1.09 12.07 21.11
CA MET A 427 0.54 10.82 20.58
C MET A 427 -0.04 9.92 21.68
N ALA A 428 0.51 9.96 22.90
CA ALA A 428 0.00 9.19 24.03
C ALA A 428 -1.18 9.91 24.73
N LYS A 429 -1.13 11.23 24.82
CA LYS A 429 -2.17 12.06 25.47
C LYS A 429 -2.31 13.37 24.69
N PRO A 430 -3.25 13.45 23.70
CA PRO A 430 -3.41 14.64 22.86
C PRO A 430 -3.68 15.94 23.63
N ASP A 431 -4.43 15.84 24.73
CA ASP A 431 -4.84 16.97 25.56
C ASP A 431 -3.88 17.24 26.74
N ALA A 432 -2.68 16.66 26.73
CA ALA A 432 -1.69 16.87 27.78
C ALA A 432 -1.33 18.35 27.91
N THR A 433 -1.31 18.86 29.13
CA THR A 433 -0.79 20.20 29.43
C THR A 433 0.73 20.22 29.26
N GLU A 434 1.28 21.41 29.02
CA GLU A 434 2.74 21.57 28.90
C GLU A 434 3.47 21.11 30.17
N ALA A 435 2.88 21.34 31.36
CA ALA A 435 3.41 20.87 32.63
C ALA A 435 3.47 19.33 32.71
N GLU A 436 2.47 18.61 32.21
CA GLU A 436 2.48 17.14 32.16
C GLU A 436 3.54 16.62 31.19
N LEU A 437 3.75 17.29 30.05
CA LEU A 437 4.81 16.92 29.11
C LEU A 437 6.20 17.06 29.74
N TRP A 438 6.45 18.17 30.41
CA TRP A 438 7.72 18.39 31.13
C TRP A 438 7.90 17.42 32.28
N ALA A 439 6.87 17.15 33.09
CA ALA A 439 6.92 16.17 34.15
C ALA A 439 7.28 14.76 33.66
N ALA A 440 6.72 14.34 32.50
CA ALA A 440 7.07 13.07 31.88
C ALA A 440 8.54 13.02 31.41
N LEU A 441 9.06 14.12 30.88
CA LEU A 441 10.47 14.22 30.49
C LEU A 441 11.41 14.24 31.70
N GLU A 442 11.00 14.87 32.81
CA GLU A 442 11.76 14.88 34.06
C GLU A 442 11.86 13.50 34.67
N GLN A 443 10.77 12.72 34.68
CA GLN A 443 10.75 11.35 35.20
C GLN A 443 11.75 10.41 34.53
N VAL A 444 12.16 10.71 33.31
CA VAL A 444 13.13 9.91 32.54
C VAL A 444 14.46 10.63 32.31
N ASN A 445 14.75 11.70 33.05
CA ASN A 445 15.96 12.51 32.96
C ASN A 445 16.29 13.00 31.53
N LEU A 446 15.24 13.36 30.72
CA LEU A 446 15.39 13.88 29.36
C LEU A 446 15.08 15.40 29.27
N ALA A 447 14.55 15.99 30.37
CA ALA A 447 14.12 17.38 30.35
C ALA A 447 15.27 18.36 30.11
N ASP A 448 16.43 18.16 30.71
CA ASP A 448 17.59 19.06 30.58
C ASP A 448 18.16 19.01 29.15
N PHE A 449 18.19 17.84 28.54
CA PHE A 449 18.52 17.72 27.12
C PHE A 449 17.56 18.55 26.25
N CYS A 450 16.25 18.40 26.44
CA CYS A 450 15.27 19.17 25.68
C CYS A 450 15.41 20.68 25.94
N ARG A 451 15.64 21.11 27.21
CA ARG A 451 15.86 22.53 27.56
C ARG A 451 17.15 23.11 26.93
N SER A 452 18.17 22.28 26.74
CA SER A 452 19.42 22.68 26.07
C SER A 452 19.28 22.86 24.54
N GLN A 453 18.20 22.38 23.99
CA GLN A 453 17.81 22.55 22.59
C GLN A 453 16.63 23.54 22.50
N ASP A 454 15.66 23.28 21.63
CA ASP A 454 14.47 24.13 21.44
C ASP A 454 13.29 23.76 22.36
N GLY A 455 13.54 23.18 23.51
CA GLY A 455 12.51 22.73 24.46
C GLY A 455 11.62 21.63 23.87
N LEU A 456 10.31 21.75 24.07
CA LEU A 456 9.32 20.83 23.50
C LEU A 456 9.25 20.90 21.96
N GLN A 457 9.73 22.00 21.35
CA GLN A 457 9.78 22.17 19.89
C GLN A 457 11.07 21.60 19.27
N THR A 458 11.93 20.96 20.07
CA THR A 458 13.13 20.27 19.57
C THR A 458 12.76 19.35 18.41
N ALA A 459 13.37 19.60 17.25
CA ALA A 459 13.11 18.87 16.02
C ALA A 459 13.67 17.44 16.09
N LEU A 460 12.85 16.46 15.70
CA LEU A 460 13.20 15.05 15.62
C LEU A 460 13.21 14.60 14.16
N HIS A 461 14.30 13.95 13.75
CA HIS A 461 14.42 13.36 12.44
C HIS A 461 13.72 12.00 12.37
N GLU A 462 13.61 11.44 11.17
CA GLU A 462 13.01 10.13 10.95
C GLU A 462 13.72 9.04 11.79
N GLY A 463 12.93 8.25 12.52
CA GLY A 463 13.44 7.24 13.44
C GLY A 463 14.21 7.79 14.63
N GLY A 464 14.17 9.12 14.89
CA GLY A 464 14.96 9.76 15.95
C GLY A 464 16.46 9.67 15.68
N SER A 465 16.90 9.73 14.41
CA SER A 465 18.31 9.55 14.01
C SER A 465 19.27 10.62 14.56
N ASN A 466 18.73 11.75 15.01
CA ASN A 466 19.47 12.81 15.68
C ASN A 466 19.53 12.66 17.22
N LEU A 467 18.98 11.60 17.76
CA LEU A 467 19.04 11.26 19.19
C LEU A 467 20.01 10.09 19.42
N SER A 468 20.67 10.06 20.58
CA SER A 468 21.38 8.86 21.03
C SER A 468 20.42 7.69 21.28
N GLY A 469 20.93 6.46 21.39
CA GLY A 469 20.12 5.28 21.74
C GLY A 469 19.34 5.47 23.05
N GLY A 470 20.03 5.94 24.09
CA GLY A 470 19.43 6.23 25.40
C GLY A 470 18.39 7.35 25.35
N GLN A 471 18.64 8.44 24.60
CA GLN A 471 17.67 9.52 24.44
C GLN A 471 16.39 9.06 23.72
N ARG A 472 16.52 8.24 22.67
CA ARG A 472 15.36 7.64 21.99
C ARG A 472 14.52 6.79 22.93
N GLN A 473 15.17 5.94 23.72
CA GLN A 473 14.49 5.03 24.64
C GLN A 473 13.84 5.80 25.80
N ARG A 474 14.52 6.83 26.34
CA ARG A 474 13.95 7.71 27.37
C ARG A 474 12.74 8.51 26.83
N LEU A 475 12.78 8.99 25.59
CA LEU A 475 11.62 9.65 24.99
C LEU A 475 10.44 8.69 24.79
N ALA A 476 10.69 7.45 24.37
CA ALA A 476 9.66 6.42 24.28
C ALA A 476 9.07 6.07 25.66
N MET A 477 9.91 6.04 26.68
CA MET A 477 9.50 5.84 28.08
C MET A 477 8.64 7.01 28.58
N ALA A 478 9.05 8.28 28.34
CA ALA A 478 8.24 9.46 28.68
C ALA A 478 6.86 9.39 28.04
N ARG A 479 6.79 8.99 26.76
CA ARG A 479 5.51 8.76 26.05
C ARG A 479 4.66 7.68 26.72
N ALA A 480 5.28 6.57 27.14
CA ALA A 480 4.58 5.50 27.83
C ALA A 480 4.04 5.95 29.20
N LEU A 481 4.84 6.68 29.98
CA LEU A 481 4.42 7.22 31.29
C LEU A 481 3.25 8.21 31.15
N LEU A 482 3.27 9.04 30.10
CA LEU A 482 2.20 9.99 29.80
C LEU A 482 0.88 9.31 29.43
N HIS A 483 0.93 8.10 28.83
CA HIS A 483 -0.25 7.29 28.53
C HIS A 483 -0.97 6.78 29.78
N ASP A 484 -0.25 6.62 30.88
CA ASP A 484 -0.73 6.35 32.24
C ASP A 484 -1.70 5.17 32.38
N THR A 485 -1.35 4.03 31.81
CA THR A 485 -2.16 2.81 31.88
C THR A 485 -1.99 2.04 33.19
N PRO A 486 -2.93 1.17 33.61
CA PRO A 486 -2.79 0.29 34.78
C PRO A 486 -1.65 -0.72 34.68
N ILE A 487 -1.32 -1.18 33.46
CA ILE A 487 -0.34 -2.23 33.21
C ILE A 487 0.72 -1.72 32.23
N TYR A 488 1.98 -1.90 32.61
CA TYR A 488 3.14 -1.62 31.75
C TYR A 488 3.90 -2.90 31.45
N LEU A 489 4.20 -3.12 30.18
CA LEU A 489 5.03 -4.21 29.72
C LEU A 489 6.25 -3.65 28.98
N PHE A 490 7.42 -3.83 29.58
CA PHE A 490 8.70 -3.39 29.04
C PHE A 490 9.42 -4.57 28.41
N ASP A 491 9.58 -4.55 27.10
CA ASP A 491 10.28 -5.60 26.36
C ASP A 491 11.69 -5.11 26.01
N GLU A 492 12.66 -5.49 26.84
CA GLU A 492 14.08 -5.12 26.71
C GLU A 492 14.30 -3.60 26.58
N ALA A 493 13.57 -2.80 27.36
CA ALA A 493 13.57 -1.35 27.28
C ALA A 493 14.94 -0.69 27.61
N THR A 494 15.90 -1.44 28.14
CA THR A 494 17.26 -0.96 28.48
C THR A 494 18.34 -1.52 27.55
N SER A 495 17.97 -2.20 26.46
CA SER A 495 18.95 -2.76 25.54
C SER A 495 19.59 -1.67 24.67
N ASN A 496 20.87 -1.81 24.38
CA ASN A 496 21.64 -0.91 23.51
C ASN A 496 21.68 0.56 23.97
N VAL A 497 21.61 0.78 25.28
CA VAL A 497 21.78 2.10 25.92
C VAL A 497 23.02 2.08 26.82
N ASP A 498 23.60 3.25 27.04
CA ASP A 498 24.69 3.44 27.99
C ASP A 498 24.22 3.21 29.44
N ALA A 499 25.15 2.94 30.35
CA ALA A 499 24.85 2.59 31.76
C ALA A 499 24.08 3.71 32.50
N GLU A 500 24.36 4.98 32.19
CA GLU A 500 23.67 6.12 32.80
C GLU A 500 22.19 6.14 32.35
N SER A 501 21.93 6.06 31.05
CA SER A 501 20.58 5.99 30.50
C SER A 501 19.81 4.76 30.99
N GLU A 502 20.48 3.63 31.19
CA GLU A 502 19.87 2.42 31.75
C GLU A 502 19.40 2.65 33.19
N ASN A 503 20.24 3.26 34.03
CA ASN A 503 19.88 3.58 35.41
C ASN A 503 18.67 4.52 35.46
N ASP A 504 18.60 5.53 34.60
CA ASP A 504 17.48 6.46 34.52
C ASP A 504 16.17 5.74 34.13
N ILE A 505 16.22 4.89 33.11
CA ILE A 505 15.08 4.09 32.67
C ILE A 505 14.63 3.14 33.79
N MET A 506 15.55 2.46 34.43
CA MET A 506 15.24 1.54 35.54
C MET A 506 14.68 2.26 36.76
N ALA A 507 15.17 3.46 37.08
CA ALA A 507 14.59 4.29 38.13
C ALA A 507 13.14 4.68 37.85
N ALA A 508 12.85 5.06 36.59
CA ALA A 508 11.49 5.34 36.15
C ALA A 508 10.59 4.09 36.22
N ILE A 509 11.07 2.92 35.80
CA ILE A 509 10.31 1.64 35.88
C ILE A 509 10.03 1.29 37.36
N ARG A 510 11.04 1.35 38.25
CA ARG A 510 10.89 1.08 39.67
C ARG A 510 9.89 2.03 40.34
N SER A 511 9.82 3.28 39.90
CA SER A 511 8.85 4.25 40.42
C SER A 511 7.39 3.87 40.17
N LEU A 512 7.11 2.97 39.23
CA LEU A 512 5.78 2.43 38.95
C LEU A 512 5.42 1.26 39.85
N ALA A 513 6.42 0.53 40.40
CA ALA A 513 6.17 -0.65 41.22
C ALA A 513 5.30 -0.31 42.44
N GLY A 514 4.38 -1.22 42.80
CA GLY A 514 3.42 -1.06 43.88
C GLY A 514 2.22 -0.12 43.56
N ARG A 515 2.32 0.70 42.51
CA ARG A 515 1.20 1.56 42.03
C ARG A 515 0.56 1.03 40.77
N LYS A 516 1.34 0.42 39.93
CA LYS A 516 0.95 -0.14 38.61
C LYS A 516 1.40 -1.59 38.52
N THR A 517 0.81 -2.36 37.67
CA THR A 517 1.32 -3.69 37.31
C THR A 517 2.47 -3.51 36.33
N VAL A 518 3.64 -4.02 36.67
CA VAL A 518 4.85 -3.89 35.86
C VAL A 518 5.33 -5.26 35.42
N ILE A 519 5.53 -5.44 34.13
CA ILE A 519 6.12 -6.64 33.53
C ILE A 519 7.42 -6.21 32.85
N LEU A 520 8.55 -6.72 33.33
CA LEU A 520 9.86 -6.42 32.78
C LEU A 520 10.47 -7.64 32.11
N ILE A 521 10.70 -7.55 30.82
CA ILE A 521 11.55 -8.52 30.10
C ILE A 521 12.95 -7.92 30.05
N SER A 522 13.91 -8.61 30.64
CA SER A 522 15.30 -8.16 30.66
C SER A 522 16.28 -9.30 30.42
N HIS A 523 17.35 -8.99 29.69
CA HIS A 523 18.54 -9.84 29.60
C HIS A 523 19.55 -9.55 30.74
N ARG A 524 19.47 -8.38 31.37
CA ARG A 524 20.32 -8.01 32.50
C ARG A 524 19.65 -8.38 33.82
N LEU A 525 20.21 -9.38 34.49
CA LEU A 525 19.61 -9.93 35.70
C LEU A 525 19.76 -8.99 36.91
N ALA A 526 20.68 -8.03 36.88
CA ALA A 526 20.77 -6.95 37.87
C ALA A 526 19.50 -6.09 37.95
N ASN A 527 18.77 -5.96 36.84
CA ASN A 527 17.53 -5.16 36.74
C ASN A 527 16.30 -5.84 37.34
N VAL A 528 16.34 -7.15 37.59
CA VAL A 528 15.18 -7.93 38.03
C VAL A 528 15.23 -8.35 39.48
N VAL A 529 16.28 -7.97 40.20
CA VAL A 529 16.52 -8.37 41.61
C VAL A 529 15.39 -7.92 42.54
N ASP A 530 14.81 -6.76 42.30
CA ASP A 530 13.73 -6.17 43.09
C ASP A 530 12.32 -6.63 42.70
N SER A 531 12.19 -7.61 41.79
CA SER A 531 10.88 -8.10 41.32
C SER A 531 10.21 -8.98 42.38
N ASP A 532 8.90 -8.83 42.53
CA ASP A 532 8.07 -9.66 43.41
C ASP A 532 8.09 -11.13 42.98
N CYS A 533 8.17 -11.37 41.67
CA CYS A 533 8.29 -12.70 41.09
C CYS A 533 9.09 -12.66 39.79
N ILE A 534 10.00 -13.60 39.65
CA ILE A 534 10.79 -13.79 38.42
C ILE A 534 10.38 -15.14 37.81
N TYR A 535 9.99 -15.13 36.56
CA TYR A 535 9.77 -16.32 35.73
C TYR A 535 10.98 -16.54 34.82
N VAL A 536 11.57 -17.71 34.89
CA VAL A 536 12.74 -18.10 34.08
C VAL A 536 12.26 -18.98 32.94
N LEU A 537 12.42 -18.47 31.70
CA LEU A 537 12.11 -19.21 30.50
C LEU A 537 13.34 -19.96 30.01
N ASP A 538 13.17 -21.25 29.71
CA ASP A 538 14.14 -22.08 29.01
C ASP A 538 13.43 -22.86 27.90
N LYS A 539 13.90 -22.74 26.67
CA LYS A 539 13.39 -23.45 25.48
C LYS A 539 11.87 -23.45 25.35
N GLY A 540 11.27 -22.27 25.59
CA GLY A 540 9.83 -22.08 25.43
C GLY A 540 8.97 -22.58 26.60
N ARG A 541 9.55 -22.92 27.73
CA ARG A 541 8.85 -23.38 28.96
C ARG A 541 9.26 -22.55 30.16
N ILE A 542 8.39 -22.45 31.17
CA ILE A 542 8.75 -21.91 32.48
C ILE A 542 9.56 -22.97 33.24
N ALA A 543 10.85 -22.76 33.34
CA ALA A 543 11.76 -23.67 34.07
C ALA A 543 11.73 -23.42 35.56
N GLU A 544 11.70 -22.15 36.00
CA GLU A 544 11.74 -21.75 37.41
C GLU A 544 10.86 -20.53 37.64
N ARG A 545 10.35 -20.42 38.86
CA ARG A 545 9.70 -19.19 39.34
C ARG A 545 10.02 -18.96 40.81
N GLY A 546 10.07 -17.71 41.23
CA GLY A 546 10.29 -17.30 42.62
C GLY A 546 10.90 -15.90 42.71
N THR A 547 11.23 -15.46 43.92
CA THR A 547 12.00 -14.23 44.17
C THR A 547 13.47 -14.44 43.83
N HIS A 548 14.24 -13.37 43.65
CA HIS A 548 15.68 -13.42 43.44
C HIS A 548 16.40 -14.33 44.48
N ALA A 549 16.11 -14.12 45.75
CA ALA A 549 16.74 -14.88 46.85
C ALA A 549 16.39 -16.38 46.83
N GLU A 550 15.16 -16.72 46.49
CA GLU A 550 14.71 -18.12 46.34
C GLU A 550 15.37 -18.81 45.17
N LEU A 551 15.43 -18.13 44.02
CA LEU A 551 16.02 -18.68 42.80
C LEU A 551 17.53 -18.88 42.91
N LEU A 552 18.24 -18.01 43.58
CA LEU A 552 19.66 -18.21 43.89
C LEU A 552 19.91 -19.44 44.77
N LYS A 553 19.05 -19.67 45.79
CA LYS A 553 19.17 -20.86 46.64
C LYS A 553 18.90 -22.17 45.91
N LYS A 554 18.06 -22.16 44.89
CA LYS A 554 17.75 -23.35 44.06
C LYS A 554 18.91 -23.83 43.20
N GLN A 555 19.94 -22.99 42.97
CA GLN A 555 21.13 -23.27 42.14
C GLN A 555 20.75 -23.78 40.71
N GLY A 556 19.62 -23.36 40.21
CA GLY A 556 19.08 -23.77 38.90
C GLY A 556 19.52 -22.90 37.73
N ALA A 557 18.68 -22.77 36.73
CA ALA A 557 18.95 -21.97 35.52
C ALA A 557 19.17 -20.49 35.85
N TYR A 558 18.37 -19.92 36.74
CA TYR A 558 18.53 -18.51 37.17
C TYR A 558 19.90 -18.27 37.81
N SER A 559 20.30 -19.11 38.77
CA SER A 559 21.57 -18.96 39.48
C SER A 559 22.76 -19.04 38.53
N ARG A 560 22.72 -19.97 37.54
CA ARG A 560 23.77 -20.08 36.52
C ARG A 560 23.86 -18.81 35.67
N LEU A 561 22.72 -18.31 35.17
CA LEU A 561 22.68 -17.10 34.35
C LEU A 561 23.19 -15.88 35.16
N TYR A 562 22.73 -15.71 36.39
CA TYR A 562 23.13 -14.61 37.26
C TYR A 562 24.62 -14.62 37.57
N THR A 563 25.17 -15.79 37.92
CA THR A 563 26.60 -15.94 38.23
C THR A 563 27.46 -15.66 37.00
N ALA A 564 27.06 -16.15 35.82
CA ALA A 564 27.77 -15.88 34.60
C ALA A 564 27.79 -14.39 34.23
N GLN A 565 26.65 -13.68 34.37
CA GLN A 565 26.60 -12.24 34.10
C GLN A 565 27.45 -11.46 35.12
N LYS A 566 27.37 -11.79 36.39
CA LYS A 566 28.15 -11.11 37.45
C LYS A 566 29.66 -11.30 37.27
N GLN A 567 30.09 -12.47 36.79
CA GLN A 567 31.50 -12.71 36.45
C GLN A 567 31.98 -11.84 35.28
N LEU A 568 31.14 -11.64 34.24
CA LEU A 568 31.46 -10.76 33.12
C LEU A 568 31.56 -9.29 33.56
N GLU A 569 30.62 -8.82 34.38
CA GLU A 569 30.62 -7.45 34.91
C GLU A 569 31.86 -7.16 35.79
N THR A 570 32.35 -8.14 36.59
CA THR A 570 33.57 -7.99 37.39
C THR A 570 34.82 -7.93 36.50
N LEU A 571 34.89 -8.68 35.40
CA LEU A 571 36.02 -8.62 34.46
C LEU A 571 36.07 -7.27 33.73
N GLU A 572 34.92 -6.71 33.32
CA GLU A 572 34.86 -5.38 32.70
C GLU A 572 35.29 -4.24 33.65
N THR A 573 35.08 -4.38 34.95
CA THR A 573 35.50 -3.39 35.94
C THR A 573 36.97 -3.53 36.37
N GLU A 574 37.63 -4.66 36.15
CA GLU A 574 39.06 -4.87 36.43
C GLU A 574 39.95 -4.42 35.25
N ASP A 575 39.39 -4.34 34.01
CA ASP A 575 40.10 -3.90 32.80
C ASP A 575 39.90 -2.39 32.49
N ALA A 576 39.05 -1.68 33.22
CA ALA A 576 38.79 -0.24 33.07
C ALA A 576 39.54 0.57 34.14
#